data_6c4818ef13b1cfa68ed227cfee5f44d5
#
_entry.id   6c4818ef13b1cfa68ed227cfee5f44d5
#
_cell.length_a   1.000
_cell.length_b   1.000
_cell.length_c   1.000
_cell.angle_alpha   90.00
_cell.angle_beta   90.00
_cell.angle_gamma   90.00
#
_symmetry.space_group_name_H-M   'P 1'
#
loop_
_entity.id
_entity.type
_entity.pdbx_description
1 polymer ?
#
loop_
_entity_poly.entity_id
_entity_poly.type
_entity_poly.pdbx_seq_one_letter_code
_entity_poly.pdbx_strand_id
1 'polypeptide(L)'
;RQMCIRDSVHVAEEIDAFHKLKFESDFQRLSPGGAISYIEVPNMQNNIPAVLTVMKYIYENIMYAELNTKSDFCMDCGYDGEIKIKEDESGKLIWECPNCGNKDQHKMSVARRTCGYIGTQFWNQGRTQEIKDRVLHL
;
A
#
# COMPACT_ATOMS: atom_id res chain seq x y z
N ARG A 1 -4.22 11.64 15.51
CA ARG A 1 -4.68 10.31 15.01
C ARG A 1 -5.93 10.38 14.13
N GLN A 2 -6.77 11.39 14.32
CA GLN A 2 -8.02 11.53 13.51
C GLN A 2 -7.85 12.43 12.28
N MET A 3 -6.79 13.20 12.16
CA MET A 3 -6.60 14.11 11.02
C MET A 3 -6.30 13.40 9.70
N CYS A 4 -5.58 12.27 9.72
CA CYS A 4 -5.31 11.50 8.49
C CYS A 4 -6.53 10.77 7.91
N ILE A 5 -7.66 10.72 8.62
CA ILE A 5 -8.84 9.94 8.23
C ILE A 5 -9.92 10.82 7.56
N ARG A 6 -9.86 12.14 7.70
CA ARG A 6 -10.91 13.05 7.21
C ARG A 6 -10.64 13.68 5.85
N ASP A 7 -9.40 13.69 5.40
CA ASP A 7 -8.98 14.44 4.22
C ASP A 7 -8.66 13.54 3.02
N SER A 8 -8.78 12.22 3.18
CA SER A 8 -8.50 11.23 2.14
C SER A 8 -9.52 10.10 2.11
N VAL A 9 -9.69 9.52 0.94
CA VAL A 9 -10.50 8.31 0.73
C VAL A 9 -9.84 7.14 1.46
N HIS A 10 -10.66 6.36 2.17
CA HIS A 10 -10.15 5.22 2.95
C HIS A 10 -9.46 4.19 2.04
N VAL A 11 -8.36 3.60 2.52
CA VAL A 11 -7.53 2.65 1.74
C VAL A 11 -8.22 1.34 1.35
N ALA A 12 -9.34 1.03 1.96
CA ALA A 12 -10.19 -0.14 1.64
C ALA A 12 -11.37 0.22 0.72
N GLU A 13 -11.48 1.46 0.25
CA GLU A 13 -12.56 1.87 -0.65
C GLU A 13 -12.19 1.59 -2.10
N GLU A 14 -13.07 0.92 -2.83
CA GLU A 14 -12.90 0.61 -4.25
C GLU A 14 -13.11 1.88 -5.10
N ILE A 15 -12.03 2.59 -5.35
CA ILE A 15 -11.98 3.79 -6.19
C ILE A 15 -10.70 3.73 -7.04
N ASP A 16 -10.79 4.15 -8.29
CA ASP A 16 -9.57 4.24 -9.11
C ASP A 16 -8.69 5.44 -8.72
N ALA A 17 -7.40 5.34 -9.06
CA ALA A 17 -6.39 6.32 -8.67
C ALA A 17 -6.73 7.75 -9.11
N PHE A 18 -7.26 7.94 -10.32
CA PHE A 18 -7.52 9.27 -10.86
C PHE A 18 -8.72 9.94 -10.19
N HIS A 19 -9.79 9.19 -9.93
CA HIS A 19 -10.95 9.70 -9.19
C HIS A 19 -10.58 10.01 -7.75
N LYS A 20 -9.82 9.13 -7.10
CA LYS A 20 -9.30 9.35 -5.74
C LYS A 20 -8.47 10.63 -5.67
N LEU A 21 -7.47 10.78 -6.55
CA LEU A 21 -6.60 11.95 -6.58
C LEU A 21 -7.37 13.23 -6.89
N LYS A 22 -8.32 13.17 -7.83
CA LYS A 22 -9.18 14.32 -8.16
C LYS A 22 -9.96 14.79 -6.96
N PHE A 23 -10.59 13.87 -6.24
CA PHE A 23 -11.34 14.18 -5.03
C PHE A 23 -10.43 14.80 -3.94
N GLU A 24 -9.28 14.18 -3.69
CA GLU A 24 -8.34 14.62 -2.65
C GLU A 24 -7.62 15.93 -2.99
N SER A 25 -7.47 16.29 -4.27
CA SER A 25 -6.79 17.51 -4.71
C SER A 25 -7.43 18.80 -4.18
N ASP A 26 -8.74 18.82 -4.08
CA ASP A 26 -9.48 19.99 -3.57
C ASP A 26 -9.23 20.19 -2.07
N PHE A 27 -9.12 19.11 -1.31
CA PHE A 27 -8.83 19.16 0.13
C PHE A 27 -7.37 19.48 0.42
N GLN A 28 -6.43 18.97 -0.40
CA GLN A 28 -5.01 19.26 -0.23
C GLN A 28 -4.70 20.76 -0.37
N ARG A 29 -5.39 21.47 -1.27
CA ARG A 29 -5.23 22.92 -1.43
C ARG A 29 -5.66 23.71 -0.19
N LEU A 30 -6.62 23.19 0.57
CA LEU A 30 -7.09 23.78 1.81
C LEU A 30 -6.21 23.44 3.03
N SER A 31 -5.37 22.43 2.90
CA SER A 31 -4.49 21.94 3.97
C SER A 31 -3.03 21.85 3.51
N PRO A 32 -2.39 22.96 3.15
CA PRO A 32 -1.04 22.98 2.61
C PRO A 32 -0.03 22.42 3.63
N GLY A 33 0.70 21.37 3.23
CA GLY A 33 1.71 20.70 4.05
C GLY A 33 1.18 19.70 5.07
N GLY A 34 -0.14 19.46 5.14
CA GLY A 34 -0.75 18.55 6.11
C GLY A 34 -1.42 17.30 5.53
N ALA A 35 -1.67 17.25 4.22
CA ALA A 35 -2.36 16.14 3.57
C ALA A 35 -1.43 15.39 2.61
N ILE A 36 -1.50 14.06 2.65
CA ILE A 36 -0.76 13.15 1.77
C ILE A 36 -1.76 12.20 1.13
N SER A 37 -1.76 12.12 -0.20
CA SER A 37 -2.56 11.13 -0.94
C SER A 37 -1.77 9.83 -1.10
N TYR A 38 -2.34 8.72 -0.64
CA TYR A 38 -1.76 7.38 -0.78
C TYR A 38 -2.46 6.60 -1.89
N ILE A 39 -1.70 6.07 -2.83
CA ILE A 39 -2.20 5.24 -3.92
C ILE A 39 -1.56 3.87 -3.80
N GLU A 40 -2.39 2.84 -3.63
CA GLU A 40 -1.95 1.45 -3.67
C GLU A 40 -1.89 0.99 -5.13
N VAL A 41 -0.70 0.65 -5.60
CA VAL A 41 -0.46 0.18 -6.96
C VAL A 41 0.13 -1.23 -6.97
N PRO A 42 -0.19 -2.05 -7.98
CA PRO A 42 0.47 -3.35 -8.15
C PRO A 42 1.95 -3.16 -8.51
N ASN A 43 2.68 -4.26 -8.63
CA ASN A 43 4.04 -4.20 -9.18
C ASN A 43 3.99 -3.71 -10.64
N MET A 44 4.50 -2.51 -10.88
CA MET A 44 4.44 -1.80 -12.16
C MET A 44 5.75 -1.85 -12.95
N GLN A 45 6.70 -2.73 -12.59
CA GLN A 45 8.00 -2.83 -13.27
C GLN A 45 7.89 -2.99 -14.79
N ASN A 46 6.87 -3.70 -15.24
CA ASN A 46 6.64 -3.96 -16.66
C ASN A 46 5.68 -2.96 -17.33
N ASN A 47 5.21 -1.93 -16.62
CA ASN A 47 4.25 -0.95 -17.14
C ASN A 47 4.66 0.49 -16.78
N ILE A 48 5.85 0.86 -17.19
CA ILE A 48 6.41 2.21 -16.97
C ILE A 48 5.51 3.33 -17.52
N PRO A 49 4.89 3.20 -18.72
CA PRO A 49 3.99 4.24 -19.23
C PRO A 49 2.82 4.55 -18.30
N ALA A 50 2.23 3.55 -17.66
CA ALA A 50 1.15 3.77 -16.69
C ALA A 50 1.64 4.53 -15.45
N VAL A 51 2.81 4.17 -14.92
CA VAL A 51 3.44 4.90 -13.80
C VAL A 51 3.66 6.37 -14.16
N LEU A 52 4.23 6.64 -15.34
CA LEU A 52 4.48 8.02 -15.80
C LEU A 52 3.18 8.82 -15.96
N THR A 53 2.10 8.19 -16.42
CA THR A 53 0.79 8.83 -16.53
C THR A 53 0.24 9.24 -15.16
N VAL A 54 0.33 8.36 -14.17
CA VAL A 54 -0.08 8.66 -12.79
C VAL A 54 0.80 9.76 -12.19
N MET A 55 2.12 9.68 -12.36
CA MET A 55 3.04 10.70 -11.87
C MET A 55 2.80 12.07 -12.49
N LYS A 56 2.50 12.13 -13.80
CA LYS A 56 2.12 13.37 -14.47
C LYS A 56 0.85 13.95 -13.88
N TYR A 57 -0.17 13.14 -13.67
CA TYR A 57 -1.42 13.57 -13.06
C TYR A 57 -1.20 14.12 -11.64
N ILE A 58 -0.39 13.43 -10.83
CA ILE A 58 0.00 13.90 -9.49
C ILE A 58 0.68 15.26 -9.59
N TYR A 59 1.67 15.40 -10.45
CA TYR A 59 2.40 16.66 -10.63
C TYR A 59 1.50 17.84 -10.99
N GLU A 60 0.48 17.61 -11.80
CA GLU A 60 -0.44 18.65 -12.27
C GLU A 60 -1.54 19.01 -11.25
N ASN A 61 -1.92 18.09 -10.35
CA ASN A 61 -3.13 18.24 -9.55
C ASN A 61 -2.93 18.10 -8.03
N ILE A 62 -1.88 17.44 -7.58
CA ILE A 62 -1.67 17.03 -6.20
C ILE A 62 -0.43 17.69 -5.62
N MET A 63 -0.50 18.14 -4.38
CA MET A 63 0.64 18.78 -3.70
C MET A 63 1.62 17.75 -3.13
N TYR A 64 1.10 16.63 -2.60
CA TYR A 64 1.91 15.55 -2.07
C TYR A 64 1.17 14.21 -2.21
N ALA A 65 1.80 13.26 -2.88
CA ALA A 65 1.29 11.90 -3.01
C ALA A 65 2.40 10.87 -2.87
N GLU A 66 2.05 9.69 -2.41
CA GLU A 66 2.92 8.53 -2.34
C GLU A 66 2.29 7.33 -3.07
N LEU A 67 3.09 6.68 -3.90
CA LEU A 67 2.73 5.42 -4.55
C LEU A 67 3.23 4.27 -3.68
N ASN A 68 2.31 3.47 -3.16
CA ASN A 68 2.62 2.26 -2.42
C ASN A 68 2.63 1.06 -3.36
N THR A 69 3.72 0.33 -3.39
CA THR A 69 3.84 -0.93 -4.11
C THR A 69 4.04 -2.08 -3.15
N LYS A 70 3.65 -3.28 -3.57
CA LYS A 70 3.87 -4.52 -2.82
C LYS A 70 4.99 -5.30 -3.49
N SER A 71 6.23 -4.98 -3.12
CA SER A 71 7.44 -5.65 -3.60
C SER A 71 8.11 -6.34 -2.42
N ASP A 72 7.83 -7.61 -2.26
CA ASP A 72 8.32 -8.45 -1.17
C ASP A 72 9.26 -9.51 -1.72
N PHE A 73 10.16 -9.99 -0.87
CA PHE A 73 11.13 -11.00 -1.26
C PHE A 73 11.15 -12.16 -0.26
N CYS A 74 11.13 -13.39 -0.76
CA CYS A 74 11.31 -14.59 0.04
C CYS A 74 12.74 -15.12 -0.11
N MET A 75 13.49 -15.18 0.99
CA MET A 75 14.90 -15.60 1.00
C MET A 75 15.06 -17.11 0.77
N ASP A 76 14.04 -17.92 1.05
CA ASP A 76 14.12 -19.39 0.89
C ASP A 76 14.00 -19.83 -0.57
N CYS A 77 13.17 -19.15 -1.35
CA CYS A 77 12.92 -19.58 -2.73
C CYS A 77 13.23 -18.53 -3.80
N GLY A 78 13.69 -17.33 -3.38
CA GLY A 78 13.99 -16.23 -4.29
C GLY A 78 12.75 -15.58 -4.93
N TYR A 79 11.55 -15.84 -4.41
CA TYR A 79 10.33 -15.21 -4.92
C TYR A 79 10.38 -13.69 -4.71
N ASP A 80 10.18 -12.96 -5.79
CA ASP A 80 10.03 -11.49 -5.81
C ASP A 80 8.61 -11.16 -6.25
N GLY A 81 7.84 -10.56 -5.36
CA GLY A 81 6.42 -10.25 -5.59
C GLY A 81 5.66 -10.05 -4.29
N GLU A 82 4.33 -10.08 -4.33
CA GLU A 82 3.51 -9.89 -3.15
C GLU A 82 3.43 -11.15 -2.28
N ILE A 83 3.95 -11.09 -1.05
CA ILE A 83 3.74 -12.12 -0.01
C ILE A 83 2.33 -11.94 0.57
N LYS A 84 1.59 -13.04 0.67
CA LYS A 84 0.17 -13.03 1.03
C LYS A 84 -0.04 -13.13 2.54
N ILE A 85 -1.09 -12.46 3.02
CA ILE A 85 -1.59 -12.62 4.38
C ILE A 85 -2.69 -13.66 4.36
N LYS A 86 -2.53 -14.73 5.13
CA LYS A 86 -3.51 -15.80 5.31
C LYS A 86 -3.88 -15.96 6.77
N GLU A 87 -4.96 -16.67 7.02
CA GLU A 87 -5.35 -17.09 8.37
C GLU A 87 -4.84 -18.51 8.62
N ASP A 88 -4.25 -18.71 9.78
CA ASP A 88 -3.90 -20.05 10.25
C ASP A 88 -5.12 -20.76 10.87
N GLU A 89 -4.95 -22.01 11.31
CA GLU A 89 -6.01 -22.82 11.94
C GLU A 89 -6.57 -22.21 13.22
N SER A 90 -5.86 -21.28 13.83
CA SER A 90 -6.28 -20.55 15.04
C SER A 90 -6.98 -19.22 14.73
N GLY A 91 -7.14 -18.85 13.45
CA GLY A 91 -7.69 -17.57 13.01
C GLY A 91 -6.70 -16.39 13.13
N LYS A 92 -5.40 -16.67 13.37
CA LYS A 92 -4.36 -15.66 13.41
C LYS A 92 -3.85 -15.36 12.02
N LEU A 93 -3.68 -14.07 11.72
CA LEU A 93 -3.11 -13.63 10.43
C LEU A 93 -1.61 -13.90 10.41
N ILE A 94 -1.17 -14.60 9.37
CA ILE A 94 0.22 -14.96 9.11
C ILE A 94 0.62 -14.55 7.69
N TRP A 95 1.89 -14.28 7.50
CA TRP A 95 2.47 -14.03 6.20
C TRP A 95 2.94 -15.36 5.60
N GLU A 96 2.57 -15.64 4.36
CA GLU A 96 2.93 -16.88 3.67
C GLU A 96 3.40 -16.57 2.25
N CYS A 97 4.58 -17.09 1.89
CA CYS A 97 5.10 -17.01 0.53
C CYS A 97 4.21 -17.80 -0.43
N PRO A 98 3.67 -17.20 -1.50
CA PRO A 98 2.78 -17.90 -2.43
C PRO A 98 3.50 -18.96 -3.27
N ASN A 99 4.84 -18.91 -3.37
CA ASN A 99 5.62 -19.83 -4.16
C ASN A 99 6.05 -21.09 -3.39
N CYS A 100 6.60 -20.94 -2.19
CA CYS A 100 7.13 -22.07 -1.42
C CYS A 100 6.36 -22.38 -0.13
N GLY A 101 5.35 -21.58 0.23
CA GLY A 101 4.58 -21.76 1.46
C GLY A 101 5.34 -21.40 2.74
N ASN A 102 6.52 -20.79 2.63
CA ASN A 102 7.28 -20.35 3.81
C ASN A 102 6.45 -19.39 4.66
N LYS A 103 6.48 -19.59 5.99
CA LYS A 103 5.75 -18.80 6.99
C LYS A 103 6.71 -18.12 7.99
N ASP A 104 8.01 -18.36 7.83
CA ASP A 104 9.02 -17.75 8.71
C ASP A 104 9.26 -16.29 8.27
N GLN A 105 8.77 -15.36 9.11
CA GLN A 105 8.90 -13.93 8.86
C GLN A 105 10.37 -13.45 8.81
N HIS A 106 11.29 -14.15 9.50
CA HIS A 106 12.72 -13.82 9.45
C HIS A 106 13.37 -14.10 8.09
N LYS A 107 12.74 -14.94 7.30
CA LYS A 107 13.18 -15.32 5.95
C LYS A 107 12.40 -14.62 4.83
N MET A 108 11.61 -13.64 5.20
CA MET A 108 10.86 -12.82 4.25
C MET A 108 11.19 -11.35 4.47
N SER A 109 11.45 -10.62 3.39
CA SER A 109 11.57 -9.17 3.41
C SER A 109 10.25 -8.57 2.94
N VAL A 110 9.47 -8.05 3.88
CA VAL A 110 8.17 -7.43 3.62
C VAL A 110 8.20 -6.01 4.14
N ALA A 111 7.92 -5.05 3.28
CA ALA A 111 7.84 -3.66 3.66
C ALA A 111 6.48 -3.07 3.28
N ARG A 112 5.87 -2.36 4.20
CA ARG A 112 4.58 -1.68 3.97
C ARG A 112 4.63 -0.27 4.52
N ARG A 113 4.09 0.65 3.74
CA ARG A 113 3.85 2.01 4.22
C ARG A 113 2.72 2.00 5.23
N THR A 114 2.95 2.63 6.36
CA THR A 114 1.93 2.93 7.37
C THR A 114 1.82 4.44 7.52
N CYS A 115 0.88 4.95 8.31
CA CYS A 115 0.76 6.39 8.54
C CYS A 115 2.08 6.96 9.10
N GLY A 116 2.86 7.63 8.27
CA GLY A 116 4.05 8.37 8.65
C GLY A 116 5.38 7.61 8.58
N TYR A 117 5.41 6.29 8.37
CA TYR A 117 6.66 5.51 8.26
C TYR A 117 6.49 4.25 7.42
N ILE A 118 7.61 3.68 6.98
CA ILE A 118 7.65 2.35 6.36
C ILE A 118 7.96 1.33 7.45
N GLY A 119 7.01 0.42 7.69
CA GLY A 119 7.18 -0.69 8.62
C GLY A 119 7.69 -1.93 7.90
N THR A 120 8.50 -2.71 8.60
CA THR A 120 9.02 -3.99 8.12
C THR A 120 8.67 -5.11 9.10
N GLN A 121 8.27 -6.25 8.58
CA GLN A 121 8.19 -7.60 9.18
C GLN A 121 7.34 -7.85 10.44
N PHE A 122 7.16 -6.93 11.36
CA PHE A 122 6.52 -7.24 12.64
C PHE A 122 5.35 -6.31 12.94
N TRP A 123 4.21 -6.60 12.35
CA TRP A 123 2.96 -5.91 12.66
C TRP A 123 2.09 -6.73 13.61
N ASN A 124 1.41 -6.03 14.51
CA ASN A 124 0.36 -6.65 15.31
C ASN A 124 -0.83 -7.08 14.42
N GLN A 125 -1.71 -7.93 14.96
CA GLN A 125 -2.83 -8.49 14.18
C GLN A 125 -3.75 -7.42 13.59
N GLY A 126 -4.04 -6.35 14.34
CA GLY A 126 -4.90 -5.27 13.85
C GLY A 126 -4.28 -4.49 12.67
N ARG A 127 -2.95 -4.26 12.68
CA ARG A 127 -2.27 -3.64 11.56
C ARG A 127 -2.14 -4.59 10.37
N THR A 128 -1.93 -5.88 10.62
CA THR A 128 -1.90 -6.91 9.57
C THR A 128 -3.27 -7.01 8.88
N GLN A 129 -4.36 -6.92 9.63
CA GLN A 129 -5.71 -6.87 9.06
C GLN A 129 -5.91 -5.62 8.18
N GLU A 130 -5.52 -4.45 8.67
CA GLU A 130 -5.62 -3.21 7.88
C GLU A 130 -4.83 -3.30 6.56
N ILE A 131 -3.64 -3.88 6.58
CA ILE A 131 -2.83 -4.11 5.36
C ILE A 131 -3.51 -5.11 4.42
N LYS A 132 -4.14 -6.16 4.95
CA LYS A 132 -4.89 -7.15 4.18
C LYS A 132 -6.09 -6.52 3.45
N ASP A 133 -6.77 -5.58 4.12
CA ASP A 133 -8.00 -4.96 3.62
C ASP A 133 -7.75 -3.82 2.60
N ARG A 134 -6.49 -3.46 2.35
CA ARG A 134 -6.14 -2.44 1.35
C ARG A 134 -6.46 -2.92 -0.06
N VAL A 135 -7.16 -2.10 -0.82
CA VAL A 135 -7.48 -2.36 -2.24
C VAL A 135 -6.50 -1.64 -3.16
N LEU A 136 -6.29 -2.21 -4.34
CA LEU A 136 -5.51 -1.59 -5.40
C LEU A 136 -6.33 -0.51 -6.10
N HIS A 137 -5.69 0.59 -6.48
CA HIS A 137 -6.32 1.73 -7.15
C HIS A 137 -6.03 1.77 -8.67
N LEU A 138 -5.21 0.84 -9.16
CA LEU A 138 -4.88 0.69 -10.59
C LEU A 138 -5.11 -0.74 -11.07
#